data_eca39933472dc1a0932505e2318c9e8f
#
_entry.id   eca39933472dc1a0932505e2318c9e8f
#
_cell.length_a   1.000
_cell.length_b   1.000
_cell.length_c   1.000
_cell.angle_alpha   90.00
_cell.angle_beta   90.00
_cell.angle_gamma   90.00
#
_symmetry.space_group_name_H-M   'P 1'
#
loop_
_entity.id
_entity.type
_entity.pdbx_description
1 polymer ?
#
loop_
_entity_poly.entity_id
_entity_poly.type
_entity_poly.pdbx_seq_one_letter_code
_entity_poly.pdbx_strand_id
1 'polypeptide(L)'
;KKIRENIIQPTIIYNYPAVLIPLARRNDDDKRRIDVFQVVAAGTELCKAYSELVNPEIQRQNFEEQAKAKQQGDDETMDLDEDFMLAMEQGMPPISGLGFGIDRLMMLIYNVPSVRDVVLFPIMKPVDHLENQN
;
A
#
# COMPACT_ATOMS: atom_id res chain seq x y z
N LYS A 1 -8.05 2.59 -10.04
CA LYS A 1 -8.37 3.99 -9.65
C LYS A 1 -9.81 4.35 -9.99
N LYS A 2 -10.27 4.23 -11.23
CA LYS A 2 -11.62 4.69 -11.70
C LYS A 2 -12.82 4.11 -10.94
N ILE A 3 -12.75 2.88 -10.43
CA ILE A 3 -13.88 2.25 -9.69
C ILE A 3 -13.99 2.86 -8.29
N ARG A 4 -12.87 3.10 -7.61
CA ARG A 4 -12.85 3.58 -6.23
C ARG A 4 -13.52 4.94 -6.06
N GLU A 5 -13.32 5.85 -7.02
CA GLU A 5 -13.88 7.21 -7.02
C GLU A 5 -15.41 7.23 -7.01
N ASN A 6 -16.06 6.15 -7.48
CA ASN A 6 -17.52 6.01 -7.51
C ASN A 6 -18.11 5.32 -6.27
N ILE A 7 -17.27 4.87 -5.34
CA ILE A 7 -17.72 4.19 -4.11
C ILE A 7 -17.99 5.25 -3.04
N ILE A 8 -19.24 5.60 -2.84
CA ILE A 8 -19.66 6.60 -1.83
C ILE A 8 -19.84 5.96 -0.46
N GLN A 9 -20.64 4.88 -0.39
CA GLN A 9 -20.93 4.18 0.86
C GLN A 9 -19.73 3.35 1.33
N PRO A 10 -19.53 3.16 2.65
CA PRO A 10 -18.49 2.28 3.17
C PRO A 10 -18.60 0.89 2.54
N THR A 11 -17.56 0.48 1.85
CA THR A 11 -17.53 -0.75 1.04
C THR A 11 -16.24 -1.51 1.29
N ILE A 12 -16.34 -2.82 1.50
CA ILE A 12 -15.18 -3.71 1.59
C ILE A 12 -14.94 -4.35 0.22
N ILE A 13 -13.73 -4.16 -0.30
CA ILE A 13 -13.27 -4.80 -1.53
C ILE A 13 -12.25 -5.86 -1.13
N TYR A 14 -12.41 -7.09 -1.61
CA TYR A 14 -11.56 -8.23 -1.25
C TYR A 14 -11.32 -9.15 -2.46
N ASN A 15 -10.52 -10.20 -2.30
CA ASN A 15 -10.16 -11.14 -3.37
C ASN A 15 -9.46 -10.47 -4.57
N TYR A 16 -8.43 -9.68 -4.29
CA TYR A 16 -7.65 -9.04 -5.34
C TYR A 16 -6.91 -10.06 -6.22
N PRO A 17 -6.79 -9.81 -7.53
CA PRO A 17 -5.91 -10.60 -8.39
C PRO A 17 -4.45 -10.54 -7.91
N ALA A 18 -3.78 -11.70 -7.87
CA ALA A 18 -2.40 -11.81 -7.37
C ALA A 18 -1.39 -10.95 -8.16
N VAL A 19 -1.66 -10.69 -9.43
CA VAL A 19 -0.81 -9.85 -10.29
C VAL A 19 -0.72 -8.39 -9.82
N LEU A 20 -1.71 -7.89 -9.05
CA LEU A 20 -1.73 -6.50 -8.59
C LEU A 20 -0.83 -6.23 -7.38
N ILE A 21 -0.56 -7.25 -6.56
CA ILE A 21 0.27 -7.14 -5.35
C ILE A 21 1.12 -8.41 -5.24
N PRO A 22 2.22 -8.49 -5.97
CA PRO A 22 3.02 -9.72 -6.07
C PRO A 22 3.60 -10.20 -4.74
N LEU A 23 3.87 -9.27 -3.80
CA LEU A 23 4.48 -9.56 -2.52
C LEU A 23 3.47 -9.98 -1.43
N ALA A 24 2.17 -9.98 -1.73
CA ALA A 24 1.16 -10.47 -0.79
C ALA A 24 1.02 -12.00 -0.86
N ARG A 25 0.60 -12.60 0.27
CA ARG A 25 0.30 -14.03 0.33
C ARG A 25 -0.84 -14.37 -0.64
N ARG A 26 -0.60 -15.37 -1.49
CA ARG A 26 -1.64 -15.93 -2.36
C ARG A 26 -2.63 -16.76 -1.53
N ASN A 27 -3.90 -16.67 -1.89
CA ASN A 27 -4.95 -17.48 -1.28
C ASN A 27 -4.67 -18.98 -1.44
N ASP A 28 -4.99 -19.79 -0.44
CA ASP A 28 -4.66 -21.21 -0.44
C ASP A 28 -5.53 -21.99 -1.43
N ASP A 29 -6.79 -21.60 -1.61
CA ASP A 29 -7.75 -22.29 -2.49
C ASP A 29 -7.65 -21.81 -3.95
N ASP A 30 -7.29 -20.54 -4.18
CA ASP A 30 -7.14 -19.98 -5.55
C ASP A 30 -5.88 -19.10 -5.64
N LYS A 31 -4.79 -19.66 -6.14
CA LYS A 31 -3.49 -18.96 -6.27
C LYS A 31 -3.49 -17.75 -7.22
N ARG A 32 -4.58 -17.53 -7.99
CA ARG A 32 -4.76 -16.32 -8.81
C ARG A 32 -5.20 -15.11 -7.98
N ARG A 33 -5.57 -15.32 -6.71
CA ARG A 33 -6.03 -14.31 -5.76
C ARG A 33 -5.05 -14.18 -4.61
N ILE A 34 -5.17 -13.05 -3.92
CA ILE A 34 -4.43 -12.75 -2.68
C ILE A 34 -5.41 -12.49 -1.53
N ASP A 35 -4.99 -12.83 -0.32
CA ASP A 35 -5.76 -12.60 0.91
C ASP A 35 -5.59 -11.14 1.36
N VAL A 36 -6.30 -10.26 0.68
CA VAL A 36 -6.29 -8.81 0.90
C VAL A 36 -7.73 -8.31 0.97
N PHE A 37 -7.98 -7.38 1.87
CA PHE A 37 -9.17 -6.55 1.81
C PHE A 37 -8.82 -5.06 1.94
N GLN A 38 -9.70 -4.24 1.44
CA GLN A 38 -9.60 -2.78 1.46
C GLN A 38 -10.95 -2.20 1.85
N VAL A 39 -10.97 -1.23 2.75
CA VAL A 39 -12.18 -0.46 3.05
C VAL A 39 -12.10 0.88 2.33
N VAL A 40 -13.12 1.16 1.56
CA VAL A 40 -13.27 2.41 0.79
C VAL A 40 -14.56 3.09 1.20
N ALA A 41 -14.53 4.40 1.43
CA ALA A 41 -15.69 5.25 1.63
C ALA A 41 -15.46 6.62 1.00
N ALA A 42 -16.49 7.23 0.44
CA ALA A 42 -16.44 8.53 -0.23
C ALA A 42 -15.25 8.65 -1.22
N GLY A 43 -15.04 7.62 -2.04
CA GLY A 43 -13.94 7.57 -3.01
C GLY A 43 -12.55 7.36 -2.43
N THR A 44 -12.42 7.29 -1.10
CA THR A 44 -11.14 7.26 -0.39
C THR A 44 -10.89 5.92 0.28
N GLU A 45 -9.68 5.38 0.14
CA GLU A 45 -9.23 4.22 0.90
C GLU A 45 -8.98 4.61 2.37
N LEU A 46 -9.69 3.95 3.28
CA LEU A 46 -9.53 4.15 4.73
C LEU A 46 -8.57 3.16 5.35
N CYS A 47 -8.68 1.89 4.97
CA CYS A 47 -7.73 0.89 5.42
C CYS A 47 -7.50 -0.18 4.37
N LYS A 48 -6.38 -0.87 4.52
CA LYS A 48 -6.01 -2.04 3.73
C LYS A 48 -5.29 -3.04 4.63
N ALA A 49 -5.66 -4.30 4.49
CA ALA A 49 -5.07 -5.38 5.26
C ALA A 49 -4.79 -6.59 4.37
N TYR A 50 -3.77 -7.34 4.72
CA TYR A 50 -3.42 -8.58 4.03
C TYR A 50 -2.90 -9.64 5.01
N SER A 51 -3.06 -10.89 4.59
CA SER A 51 -2.22 -11.95 5.13
C SER A 51 -0.82 -11.78 4.56
N GLU A 52 0.18 -11.66 5.43
CA GLU A 52 1.56 -11.47 4.98
C GLU A 52 2.12 -12.74 4.34
N LEU A 53 2.98 -12.56 3.36
CA LEU A 53 3.76 -13.65 2.79
C LEU A 53 4.89 -14.00 3.76
N VAL A 54 4.81 -15.19 4.36
CA VAL A 54 5.77 -15.64 5.39
C VAL A 54 6.79 -16.67 4.89
N ASN A 55 6.68 -17.10 3.63
CA ASN A 55 7.61 -18.03 3.02
C ASN A 55 8.79 -17.27 2.38
N PRO A 56 10.04 -17.40 2.91
CA PRO A 56 11.18 -16.65 2.41
C PRO A 56 11.58 -17.03 0.98
N GLU A 57 11.39 -18.29 0.56
CA GLU A 57 11.71 -18.71 -0.80
C GLU A 57 10.81 -18.02 -1.83
N ILE A 58 9.50 -17.98 -1.57
CA ILE A 58 8.54 -17.29 -2.43
C ILE A 58 8.80 -15.78 -2.42
N GLN A 59 9.13 -15.20 -1.25
CA GLN A 59 9.44 -13.79 -1.12
C GLN A 59 10.66 -13.41 -1.96
N ARG A 60 11.74 -14.21 -1.90
CA ARG A 60 12.95 -14.01 -2.70
C ARG A 60 12.65 -14.07 -4.20
N GLN A 61 11.90 -15.07 -4.66
CA GLN A 61 11.48 -15.18 -6.06
C GLN A 61 10.69 -13.95 -6.52
N ASN A 62 9.75 -13.47 -5.70
CA ASN A 62 8.98 -12.27 -6.02
C ASN A 62 9.85 -11.01 -6.11
N PHE A 63 10.84 -10.85 -5.24
CA PHE A 63 11.80 -9.74 -5.33
C PHE A 63 12.66 -9.82 -6.60
N GLU A 64 13.13 -11.01 -6.96
CA GLU A 64 13.90 -11.22 -8.19
C GLU A 64 13.07 -10.90 -9.44
N GLU A 65 11.79 -11.28 -9.46
CA GLU A 65 10.87 -10.93 -10.53
C GLU A 65 10.67 -9.42 -10.64
N GLN A 66 10.52 -8.73 -9.50
CA GLN A 66 10.40 -7.27 -9.47
C GLN A 66 11.68 -6.57 -9.91
N ALA A 67 12.85 -7.06 -9.49
CA ALA A 67 14.12 -6.52 -9.94
C ALA A 67 14.29 -6.61 -11.48
N LYS A 68 13.81 -7.70 -12.10
CA LYS A 68 13.79 -7.84 -13.56
C LYS A 68 12.82 -6.84 -14.21
N ALA A 69 11.64 -6.60 -13.61
CA ALA A 69 10.68 -5.61 -14.10
C ALA A 69 11.25 -4.19 -14.02
N LYS A 70 11.98 -3.86 -12.94
CA LYS A 70 12.68 -2.59 -12.78
C LYS A 70 13.67 -2.32 -13.92
N GLN A 71 14.44 -3.34 -14.31
CA GLN A 71 15.38 -3.23 -15.44
C GLN A 71 14.66 -2.96 -16.78
N GLN A 72 13.38 -3.26 -16.87
CA GLN A 72 12.54 -3.00 -18.05
C GLN A 72 11.80 -1.66 -18.00
N GLY A 73 12.06 -0.82 -16.98
CA GLY A 73 11.52 0.53 -16.86
C GLY A 73 10.32 0.69 -15.92
N ASP A 74 10.07 -0.28 -15.05
CA ASP A 74 9.04 -0.16 -14.01
C ASP A 74 9.64 0.45 -12.74
N ASP A 75 9.40 1.76 -12.53
CA ASP A 75 9.95 2.51 -11.39
C ASP A 75 9.20 2.25 -10.07
N GLU A 76 8.06 1.54 -10.08
CA GLU A 76 7.29 1.22 -8.87
C GLU A 76 7.78 -0.06 -8.15
N THR A 77 8.86 -0.68 -8.62
CA THR A 77 9.40 -1.94 -8.08
C THR A 77 10.33 -1.71 -6.89
N MET A 78 10.31 -2.66 -5.96
CA MET A 78 11.18 -2.65 -4.78
C MET A 78 12.51 -3.37 -5.06
N ASP A 79 13.58 -2.85 -4.47
CA ASP A 79 14.89 -3.55 -4.46
C ASP A 79 14.86 -4.72 -3.47
N LEU A 80 15.72 -5.72 -3.71
CA LEU A 80 15.89 -6.82 -2.79
C LEU A 80 16.52 -6.33 -1.48
N ASP A 81 15.82 -6.56 -0.38
CA ASP A 81 16.27 -6.27 0.98
C ASP A 81 16.80 -7.57 1.62
N GLU A 82 18.11 -7.75 1.60
CA GLU A 82 18.76 -8.96 2.14
C GLU A 82 18.64 -9.05 3.66
N ASP A 83 18.61 -7.94 4.40
CA ASP A 83 18.42 -7.93 5.85
C ASP A 83 17.03 -8.40 6.22
N PHE A 84 16.02 -7.97 5.46
CA PHE A 84 14.64 -8.44 5.59
C PHE A 84 14.54 -9.94 5.27
N MET A 85 15.20 -10.40 4.20
CA MET A 85 15.21 -11.82 3.83
C MET A 85 15.85 -12.68 4.91
N LEU A 86 16.99 -12.24 5.46
CA LEU A 86 17.66 -12.93 6.56
C LEU A 86 16.78 -13.01 7.81
N ALA A 87 16.06 -11.94 8.12
CA ALA A 87 15.10 -11.93 9.23
C ALA A 87 13.95 -12.92 9.01
N MET A 88 13.40 -13.01 7.80
CA MET A 88 12.37 -13.99 7.46
C MET A 88 12.87 -15.44 7.60
N GLU A 89 14.11 -15.72 7.20
CA GLU A 89 14.74 -17.05 7.29
C GLU A 89 14.94 -17.51 8.72
N GLN A 90 15.03 -16.60 9.71
CA GLN A 90 15.05 -16.93 11.13
C GLN A 90 13.72 -17.54 11.63
N GLY A 91 12.65 -17.37 10.87
CA GLY A 91 11.33 -17.89 11.15
C GLY A 91 10.30 -16.77 11.35
N MET A 92 9.45 -16.55 10.35
CA MET A 92 8.33 -15.62 10.41
C MET A 92 7.03 -16.38 10.68
N PRO A 93 6.34 -16.14 11.82
CA PRO A 93 5.06 -16.79 12.09
C PRO A 93 3.96 -16.28 11.15
N PRO A 94 2.85 -17.02 10.98
CA PRO A 94 1.69 -16.48 10.27
C PRO A 94 1.21 -15.19 10.91
N ILE A 95 1.22 -14.10 10.16
CA ILE A 95 0.81 -12.76 10.61
C ILE A 95 -0.06 -12.08 9.56
N SER A 96 -0.77 -11.04 9.98
CA SER A 96 -1.54 -10.16 9.11
C SER A 96 -1.14 -8.72 9.38
N GLY A 97 -0.98 -7.95 8.30
CA GLY A 97 -0.71 -6.52 8.36
C GLY A 97 -1.96 -5.69 8.11
N LEU A 98 -2.10 -4.58 8.82
CA LEU A 98 -3.17 -3.60 8.62
C LEU A 98 -2.58 -2.19 8.55
N GLY A 99 -2.84 -1.49 7.46
CA GLY A 99 -2.63 -0.06 7.34
C GLY A 99 -3.96 0.69 7.46
N PHE A 100 -4.05 1.63 8.41
CA PHE A 100 -5.25 2.44 8.62
C PHE A 100 -4.92 3.93 8.52
N GLY A 101 -5.59 4.63 7.59
CA GLY A 101 -5.38 6.07 7.36
C GLY A 101 -6.18 6.93 8.32
N ILE A 102 -5.62 7.27 9.48
CA ILE A 102 -6.27 8.12 10.49
C ILE A 102 -6.63 9.48 9.90
N ASP A 103 -5.71 10.12 9.18
CA ASP A 103 -5.96 11.43 8.56
C ASP A 103 -7.11 11.36 7.54
N ARG A 104 -7.19 10.28 6.76
CA ARG A 104 -8.28 10.07 5.80
C ARG A 104 -9.62 9.85 6.49
N LEU A 105 -9.63 9.16 7.64
CA LEU A 105 -10.83 9.02 8.46
C LEU A 105 -11.27 10.39 8.99
N MET A 106 -10.33 11.19 9.48
CA MET A 106 -10.64 12.55 9.99
C MET A 106 -11.17 13.46 8.87
N MET A 107 -10.58 13.40 7.65
CA MET A 107 -11.14 14.11 6.49
C MET A 107 -12.59 13.73 6.23
N LEU A 108 -12.92 12.43 6.32
CA LEU A 108 -14.27 11.94 6.12
C LEU A 108 -15.24 12.44 7.21
N ILE A 109 -14.83 12.37 8.49
CA ILE A 109 -15.66 12.81 9.64
C ILE A 109 -15.93 14.32 9.58
N TYR A 110 -14.92 15.12 9.28
CA TYR A 110 -15.03 16.58 9.21
C TYR A 110 -15.51 17.09 7.84
N ASN A 111 -15.69 16.18 6.87
CA ASN A 111 -16.09 16.51 5.50
C ASN A 111 -15.19 17.58 4.86
N VAL A 112 -13.89 17.42 5.00
CA VAL A 112 -12.88 18.34 4.42
C VAL A 112 -12.17 17.69 3.23
N PRO A 113 -11.77 18.47 2.20
CA PRO A 113 -11.24 17.93 0.96
C PRO A 113 -9.75 17.55 1.01
N SER A 114 -9.02 18.02 2.03
CA SER A 114 -7.56 17.88 2.07
C SER A 114 -7.06 17.35 3.41
N VAL A 115 -6.06 16.49 3.36
CA VAL A 115 -5.31 16.02 4.54
C VAL A 115 -4.68 17.20 5.33
N ARG A 116 -4.34 18.28 4.66
CA ARG A 116 -3.79 19.48 5.30
C ARG A 116 -4.75 20.14 6.28
N ASP A 117 -6.05 19.95 6.08
CA ASP A 117 -7.09 20.53 6.93
C ASP A 117 -7.27 19.78 8.26
N VAL A 118 -6.69 18.56 8.37
CA VAL A 118 -6.78 17.71 9.57
C VAL A 118 -5.43 17.49 10.27
N VAL A 119 -4.32 17.92 9.65
CA VAL A 119 -2.98 17.83 10.24
C VAL A 119 -2.59 19.17 10.83
N LEU A 120 -2.21 19.21 12.14
CA LEU A 120 -1.85 20.43 12.83
C LEU A 120 -0.64 21.17 12.23
N PHE A 121 0.36 20.40 11.75
CA PHE A 121 1.60 20.94 11.17
C PHE A 121 1.89 20.26 9.83
N PRO A 122 1.14 20.58 8.75
CA PRO A 122 1.37 19.97 7.46
C PRO A 122 2.71 20.42 6.88
N ILE A 123 3.45 19.49 6.28
CA ILE A 123 4.66 19.81 5.53
C ILE A 123 4.27 20.62 4.29
N MET A 124 4.76 21.86 4.23
CA MET A 124 4.54 22.77 3.12
C MET A 124 5.79 22.86 2.24
N LYS A 125 5.63 23.15 0.95
CA LYS A 125 6.77 23.51 0.11
C LYS A 125 7.45 24.75 0.72
N PRO A 126 8.80 24.80 0.76
CA PRO A 126 9.51 26.02 1.09
C PRO A 126 9.02 27.17 0.18
N VAL A 127 8.80 28.34 0.74
CA VAL A 127 8.56 29.55 -0.05
C VAL A 127 9.93 30.13 -0.40
N ASP A 128 10.29 30.13 -1.67
CA ASP A 128 11.52 30.80 -2.14
C ASP A 128 11.34 32.30 -1.97
N HIS A 129 11.88 32.85 -0.89
CA HIS A 129 11.90 34.30 -0.60
C HIS A 129 12.97 35.05 -1.38
N LEU A 130 13.65 34.44 -2.37
CA LEU A 130 14.80 35.03 -3.06
C LEU A 130 14.53 35.70 -4.40
N GLU A 131 13.29 35.77 -4.90
CA GLU A 131 13.00 36.41 -6.19
C GLU A 131 12.53 37.87 -6.14
N ASN A 132 12.52 38.54 -4.97
CA ASN A 132 12.09 39.95 -4.90
C ASN A 132 13.15 40.87 -4.30
N GLN A 133 14.40 40.76 -4.70
CA GLN A 133 15.42 41.80 -4.48
C GLN A 133 16.25 41.99 -5.76
N ASN A 134 15.61 42.63 -6.78
CA ASN A 134 16.29 43.42 -7.82
C ASN A 134 15.30 44.45 -8.33
#